data_ee86f9ef4e6dd193531a8b6913e68155
#
_entry.id   ee86f9ef4e6dd193531a8b6913e68155
#
_cell.length_a   1.000
_cell.length_b   1.000
_cell.length_c   1.000
_cell.angle_alpha   90.00
_cell.angle_beta   90.00
_cell.angle_gamma   90.00
#
_symmetry.space_group_name_H-M   'P 1'
#
loop_
_entity.id
_entity.type
_entity.pdbx_description
1 polymer ?
#
loop_
_entity_poly.entity_id
_entity_poly.type
_entity_poly.pdbx_seq_one_letter_code
_entity_poly.pdbx_strand_id
1 'polypeptide(L)'
;TYGIVHPREQWATQRDMRRSPFYAREEAAGAKFFDARGWERPQWFTSNEKLISKFKDACEARPHEWDARWWSPITNAEHLQMRESVGMVDLTAFNEFDFTGPGAMKFLQYMCVNNVDVEVGRSVYTPLLTPGGGFRGDLTIMRLSAEHFRVITGAFDGGRDNYWFKRHMPNDGSVTFTDMSSALCTIGVWGPNAEKTMAKIVTGDHKAFDVSQKNFPYGAVREVLIGGVPCTMFRISYVGENGWEVYTKMEHGLRLWDSIAKAGEEFGIIPVGMGVYAVTGRIEKGYRLMGAELESEYNPVEAGLNRPKVKSADFIGKAAYMKAREEKPCAIMCTLEMIDNKSKAGIKRYPTGGNEPILTKSGDRIVDAKGRVSRVTTAGAAPSLGKYLMLAYLTPEHAVEGNELRVMYMNELFPVRVARVGSQPLFDPTDARMKS
;
A
#
# COMPACT_ATOMS: atom_id res chain seq x y z
N THR A 1 -5.02 30.55 -1.19
CA THR A 1 -4.13 30.43 -0.03
C THR A 1 -4.89 30.55 1.30
N TYR A 2 -6.08 31.15 1.31
CA TYR A 2 -6.92 31.33 2.49
C TYR A 2 -8.31 30.66 2.37
N GLY A 3 -8.49 29.78 1.38
CA GLY A 3 -9.72 29.02 1.22
C GLY A 3 -9.81 27.83 2.19
N ILE A 4 -11.01 27.30 2.34
CA ILE A 4 -11.24 26.05 3.05
C ILE A 4 -10.72 24.91 2.17
N VAL A 5 -9.83 24.07 2.73
CA VAL A 5 -9.31 22.85 2.06
C VAL A 5 -10.08 21.67 2.63
N HIS A 6 -10.80 20.95 1.75
CA HIS A 6 -11.55 19.75 2.12
C HIS A 6 -10.62 18.54 2.22
N PRO A 7 -10.99 17.52 3.00
CA PRO A 7 -10.24 16.27 3.01
C PRO A 7 -10.03 15.71 1.60
N ARG A 8 -8.75 15.37 1.27
CA ARG A 8 -8.33 14.84 -0.05
C ARG A 8 -8.55 15.80 -1.22
N GLU A 9 -8.73 17.07 -0.96
CA GLU A 9 -8.89 18.08 -2.00
C GLU A 9 -7.71 18.07 -2.98
N GLN A 10 -8.03 18.13 -4.26
CA GLN A 10 -7.04 18.13 -5.34
C GLN A 10 -6.76 19.54 -5.82
N TRP A 11 -5.52 19.82 -6.16
CA TRP A 11 -5.15 21.06 -6.82
C TRP A 11 -5.79 21.11 -8.21
N ALA A 12 -6.38 22.26 -8.55
CA ALA A 12 -6.97 22.49 -9.87
C ALA A 12 -5.92 22.77 -10.96
N THR A 13 -4.70 23.16 -10.54
CA THR A 13 -3.55 23.44 -11.41
C THR A 13 -2.59 22.26 -11.44
N GLN A 14 -1.72 22.22 -12.44
CA GLN A 14 -0.70 21.18 -12.61
C GLN A 14 -1.27 19.76 -12.75
N ARG A 15 -2.46 19.67 -13.38
CA ARG A 15 -3.08 18.41 -13.75
C ARG A 15 -2.54 17.95 -15.10
N ASP A 16 -2.73 16.67 -15.39
CA ASP A 16 -2.37 16.04 -16.69
C ASP A 16 -0.86 16.07 -17.03
N MET A 17 -0.01 16.17 -16.02
CA MET A 17 1.44 16.23 -16.22
C MET A 17 2.03 14.88 -16.64
N ARG A 18 1.48 13.80 -16.09
CA ARG A 18 1.89 12.42 -16.38
C ARG A 18 0.67 11.52 -16.43
N ARG A 19 0.58 10.73 -17.48
CA ARG A 19 -0.52 9.77 -17.71
C ARG A 19 0.06 8.38 -17.91
N SER A 20 -0.57 7.37 -17.34
CA SER A 20 -0.24 5.98 -17.63
C SER A 20 -0.67 5.62 -19.05
N PRO A 21 -0.16 4.54 -19.65
CA PRO A 21 -0.65 4.06 -20.93
C PRO A 21 -2.10 3.58 -20.86
N PHE A 22 -2.65 3.41 -19.65
CA PHE A 22 -4.03 2.98 -19.41
C PHE A 22 -5.03 4.13 -19.37
N TYR A 23 -4.57 5.38 -19.25
CA TYR A 23 -5.38 6.57 -19.03
C TYR A 23 -6.64 6.64 -19.90
N ALA A 24 -6.53 6.39 -21.21
CA ALA A 24 -7.68 6.44 -22.12
C ALA A 24 -8.75 5.37 -21.79
N ARG A 25 -8.35 4.20 -21.32
CA ARG A 25 -9.27 3.13 -20.87
C ARG A 25 -9.92 3.48 -19.54
N GLU A 26 -9.16 4.07 -18.66
CA GLU A 26 -9.62 4.54 -17.35
C GLU A 26 -10.59 5.71 -17.49
N GLU A 27 -10.27 6.68 -18.33
CA GLU A 27 -11.15 7.80 -18.64
C GLU A 27 -12.47 7.30 -19.25
N ALA A 28 -12.43 6.37 -20.22
CA ALA A 28 -13.61 5.76 -20.80
C ALA A 28 -14.46 4.97 -19.79
N ALA A 29 -13.84 4.40 -18.75
CA ALA A 29 -14.51 3.77 -17.62
C ALA A 29 -15.01 4.78 -16.57
N GLY A 30 -14.83 6.07 -16.78
CA GLY A 30 -15.28 7.15 -15.90
C GLY A 30 -14.44 7.28 -14.64
N ALA A 31 -13.12 7.08 -14.75
CA ALA A 31 -12.19 7.29 -13.64
C ALA A 31 -12.28 8.71 -13.08
N LYS A 32 -12.24 8.81 -11.76
CA LYS A 32 -12.01 10.06 -11.04
C LYS A 32 -10.55 10.12 -10.64
N PHE A 33 -9.80 10.94 -11.38
CA PHE A 33 -8.36 11.05 -11.21
C PHE A 33 -7.96 12.01 -10.09
N PHE A 34 -6.98 11.60 -9.30
CA PHE A 34 -6.31 12.40 -8.30
C PHE A 34 -4.83 12.49 -8.65
N ASP A 35 -4.23 13.65 -8.38
CA ASP A 35 -2.79 13.84 -8.59
C ASP A 35 -1.96 13.06 -7.58
N ALA A 36 -0.91 12.42 -8.07
CA ALA A 36 0.16 11.85 -7.26
C ALA A 36 1.51 12.18 -7.91
N ARG A 37 2.11 13.29 -7.53
CA ARG A 37 3.39 13.78 -8.08
C ARG A 37 3.38 13.94 -9.61
N GLY A 38 2.31 14.52 -10.10
CA GLY A 38 2.08 14.75 -11.51
C GLY A 38 1.41 13.58 -12.25
N TRP A 39 1.32 12.40 -11.67
CA TRP A 39 0.57 11.30 -12.23
C TRP A 39 -0.92 11.46 -11.98
N GLU A 40 -1.74 11.30 -13.03
CA GLU A 40 -3.18 11.10 -12.89
C GLU A 40 -3.43 9.66 -12.43
N ARG A 41 -3.97 9.49 -11.22
CA ARG A 41 -4.27 8.18 -10.66
C ARG A 41 -5.76 8.02 -10.38
N PRO A 42 -6.43 6.99 -10.92
CA PRO A 42 -7.85 6.76 -10.65
C PRO A 42 -8.08 6.43 -9.17
N GLN A 43 -9.03 7.12 -8.53
CA GLN A 43 -9.43 6.86 -7.15
C GLN A 43 -10.63 5.92 -7.07
N TRP A 44 -11.56 6.05 -8.00
CA TRP A 44 -12.70 5.14 -8.25
C TRP A 44 -13.18 5.33 -9.69
N PHE A 45 -14.06 4.42 -10.15
CA PHE A 45 -14.59 4.44 -11.52
C PHE A 45 -16.12 4.52 -11.51
N THR A 46 -16.71 5.51 -12.19
CA THR A 46 -18.17 5.68 -12.23
C THR A 46 -18.88 4.54 -12.97
N SER A 47 -18.21 3.79 -13.86
CA SER A 47 -18.74 2.56 -14.45
C SER A 47 -19.13 1.50 -13.42
N ASN A 48 -18.56 1.58 -12.21
CA ASN A 48 -18.83 0.68 -11.09
C ASN A 48 -19.99 1.14 -10.18
N GLU A 49 -20.64 2.29 -10.46
CA GLU A 49 -21.75 2.82 -9.67
C GLU A 49 -22.89 1.80 -9.51
N LYS A 50 -23.15 0.99 -10.53
CA LYS A 50 -24.12 -0.10 -10.53
C LYS A 50 -23.91 -1.12 -9.39
N LEU A 51 -22.68 -1.25 -8.88
CA LEU A 51 -22.34 -2.17 -7.78
C LEU A 51 -22.83 -1.66 -6.41
N ILE A 52 -23.15 -0.36 -6.28
CA ILE A 52 -23.68 0.20 -5.03
C ILE A 52 -24.98 -0.52 -4.62
N SER A 53 -25.85 -0.85 -5.56
CA SER A 53 -27.10 -1.57 -5.27
C SER A 53 -26.84 -2.99 -4.77
N LYS A 54 -25.80 -3.65 -5.26
CA LYS A 54 -25.37 -4.99 -4.82
C LYS A 54 -24.83 -4.96 -3.38
N PHE A 55 -24.08 -3.92 -3.04
CA PHE A 55 -23.38 -3.78 -1.76
C PHE A 55 -23.93 -2.62 -0.91
N LYS A 56 -25.24 -2.38 -0.97
CA LYS A 56 -25.91 -1.22 -0.38
C LYS A 56 -25.56 -0.97 1.10
N ASP A 57 -25.42 -2.03 1.90
CA ASP A 57 -25.17 -1.92 3.34
C ASP A 57 -23.74 -1.41 3.67
N ALA A 58 -22.80 -1.59 2.76
CA ALA A 58 -21.42 -1.09 2.87
C ALA A 58 -21.20 0.23 2.11
N CYS A 59 -22.16 0.64 1.29
CA CYS A 59 -22.03 1.78 0.36
C CYS A 59 -22.90 2.97 0.77
N GLU A 60 -23.09 3.17 2.07
CA GLU A 60 -23.86 4.33 2.57
C GLU A 60 -23.23 5.65 2.11
N ALA A 61 -24.04 6.52 1.52
CA ALA A 61 -23.61 7.84 1.12
C ALA A 61 -23.29 8.72 2.32
N ARG A 62 -22.29 9.56 2.21
CA ARG A 62 -21.96 10.56 3.23
C ARG A 62 -22.80 11.80 2.98
N PRO A 63 -23.64 12.23 3.93
CA PRO A 63 -24.62 13.30 3.68
C PRO A 63 -24.00 14.70 3.74
N HIS A 64 -22.80 14.86 4.28
CA HIS A 64 -22.18 16.14 4.49
C HIS A 64 -21.06 16.40 3.50
N GLU A 65 -21.07 17.57 2.83
CA GLU A 65 -20.11 17.94 1.80
C GLU A 65 -18.64 17.80 2.26
N TRP A 66 -18.34 18.20 3.49
CA TRP A 66 -17.01 18.08 4.06
C TRP A 66 -16.45 16.67 3.96
N ASP A 67 -17.26 15.65 4.25
CA ASP A 67 -16.85 14.26 4.29
C ASP A 67 -17.03 13.56 2.93
N ALA A 68 -17.81 14.15 1.99
CA ALA A 68 -18.22 13.53 0.75
C ALA A 68 -17.56 14.10 -0.51
N ARG A 69 -17.10 15.35 -0.49
CA ARG A 69 -16.70 16.08 -1.72
C ARG A 69 -15.62 15.37 -2.56
N TRP A 70 -14.66 14.75 -1.88
CA TRP A 70 -13.53 14.03 -2.52
C TRP A 70 -13.55 12.54 -2.17
N TRP A 71 -14.73 12.00 -1.95
CA TRP A 71 -14.96 10.60 -1.62
C TRP A 71 -16.17 10.05 -2.39
N SER A 72 -16.21 8.73 -2.61
CA SER A 72 -17.35 8.06 -3.23
C SER A 72 -17.63 6.71 -2.58
N PRO A 73 -18.92 6.34 -2.37
CA PRO A 73 -19.30 4.99 -1.92
C PRO A 73 -18.93 3.91 -2.95
N ILE A 74 -18.67 4.28 -4.21
CA ILE A 74 -18.16 3.37 -5.25
C ILE A 74 -16.88 2.69 -4.80
N THR A 75 -15.99 3.37 -4.05
CA THR A 75 -14.77 2.77 -3.51
C THR A 75 -15.06 1.52 -2.67
N ASN A 76 -16.09 1.55 -1.83
CA ASN A 76 -16.49 0.39 -1.02
C ASN A 76 -17.07 -0.73 -1.90
N ALA A 77 -17.82 -0.37 -2.94
CA ALA A 77 -18.37 -1.34 -3.90
C ALA A 77 -17.26 -2.01 -4.72
N GLU A 78 -16.28 -1.25 -5.21
CA GLU A 78 -15.09 -1.78 -5.89
C GLU A 78 -14.30 -2.74 -4.99
N HIS A 79 -14.10 -2.36 -3.72
CA HIS A 79 -13.44 -3.20 -2.73
C HIS A 79 -14.12 -4.56 -2.59
N LEU A 80 -15.43 -4.57 -2.36
CA LEU A 80 -16.19 -5.80 -2.17
C LEU A 80 -16.28 -6.64 -3.45
N GLN A 81 -16.41 -6.01 -4.62
CA GLN A 81 -16.40 -6.74 -5.89
C GLN A 81 -15.04 -7.41 -6.14
N MET A 82 -13.93 -6.73 -5.84
CA MET A 82 -12.60 -7.34 -5.90
C MET A 82 -12.47 -8.53 -4.93
N ARG A 83 -13.02 -8.41 -3.70
CA ARG A 83 -13.07 -9.50 -2.71
C ARG A 83 -13.87 -10.71 -3.17
N GLU A 84 -14.92 -10.52 -3.95
CA GLU A 84 -15.79 -11.58 -4.46
C GLU A 84 -15.33 -12.16 -5.80
N SER A 85 -14.60 -11.37 -6.59
CA SER A 85 -14.23 -11.76 -7.95
C SER A 85 -12.77 -11.42 -8.29
N VAL A 86 -12.55 -10.40 -9.11
CA VAL A 86 -11.23 -9.93 -9.52
C VAL A 86 -11.27 -8.45 -9.86
N GLY A 87 -10.24 -7.73 -9.43
CA GLY A 87 -10.02 -6.31 -9.71
C GLY A 87 -8.67 -6.05 -10.37
N MET A 88 -8.62 -5.01 -11.18
CA MET A 88 -7.44 -4.55 -11.91
C MET A 88 -7.14 -3.11 -11.51
N VAL A 89 -5.91 -2.81 -11.09
CA VAL A 89 -5.48 -1.52 -10.51
C VAL A 89 -4.30 -0.95 -11.28
N ASP A 90 -4.34 0.31 -11.68
CA ASP A 90 -3.17 1.01 -12.21
C ASP A 90 -2.20 1.39 -11.08
N LEU A 91 -0.99 0.85 -11.14
CA LEU A 91 0.10 1.11 -10.20
C LEU A 91 1.30 1.83 -10.86
N THR A 92 1.16 2.31 -12.09
CA THR A 92 2.24 2.92 -12.89
C THR A 92 2.92 4.11 -12.21
N ALA A 93 2.26 4.75 -11.24
CA ALA A 93 2.87 5.85 -10.51
C ALA A 93 3.94 5.42 -9.47
N PHE A 94 4.17 4.13 -9.26
CA PHE A 94 5.29 3.66 -8.43
C PHE A 94 6.63 4.04 -9.07
N ASN A 95 7.67 4.07 -8.25
CA ASN A 95 9.01 4.30 -8.77
C ASN A 95 9.75 2.97 -8.83
N GLU A 96 10.35 2.71 -9.96
CA GLU A 96 11.15 1.52 -10.24
C GLU A 96 12.60 1.93 -10.48
N PHE A 97 13.51 1.31 -9.72
CA PHE A 97 14.94 1.54 -9.83
C PHE A 97 15.66 0.23 -10.08
N ASP A 98 16.43 0.15 -11.16
CA ASP A 98 17.29 -0.99 -11.44
C ASP A 98 18.71 -0.73 -10.92
N PHE A 99 19.23 -1.70 -10.17
CA PHE A 99 20.62 -1.77 -9.72
C PHE A 99 21.28 -2.96 -10.37
N THR A 100 22.35 -2.71 -11.14
CA THR A 100 23.08 -3.74 -11.87
C THR A 100 24.56 -3.69 -11.57
N GLY A 101 25.25 -4.80 -11.77
CA GLY A 101 26.68 -4.96 -11.61
C GLY A 101 27.12 -5.78 -10.40
N PRO A 102 28.40 -6.17 -10.32
CA PRO A 102 28.90 -7.09 -9.31
C PRO A 102 28.81 -6.59 -7.88
N GLY A 103 28.72 -5.29 -7.68
CA GLY A 103 28.55 -4.65 -6.37
C GLY A 103 27.09 -4.50 -5.93
N ALA A 104 26.10 -4.72 -6.81
CA ALA A 104 24.68 -4.38 -6.56
C ALA A 104 24.13 -5.08 -5.32
N MET A 105 24.38 -6.38 -5.16
CA MET A 105 23.95 -7.12 -3.98
C MET A 105 24.55 -6.56 -2.68
N LYS A 106 25.86 -6.36 -2.63
CA LYS A 106 26.53 -5.84 -1.45
C LYS A 106 26.04 -4.44 -1.08
N PHE A 107 25.81 -3.60 -2.07
CA PHE A 107 25.26 -2.25 -1.90
C PHE A 107 23.85 -2.30 -1.30
N LEU A 108 22.93 -3.08 -1.89
CA LEU A 108 21.57 -3.21 -1.38
C LEU A 108 21.51 -3.88 -0.01
N GLN A 109 22.43 -4.81 0.30
CA GLN A 109 22.56 -5.35 1.66
C GLN A 109 22.90 -4.25 2.67
N TYR A 110 23.75 -3.30 2.32
CA TYR A 110 24.09 -2.18 3.20
C TYR A 110 22.96 -1.16 3.36
N MET A 111 22.16 -0.96 2.32
CA MET A 111 21.05 -0.01 2.35
C MET A 111 19.84 -0.53 3.16
N CYS A 112 19.60 -1.82 3.21
CA CYS A 112 18.34 -2.44 3.64
C CYS A 112 18.45 -3.16 4.98
N VAL A 113 17.38 -3.16 5.77
CA VAL A 113 17.31 -3.88 7.05
C VAL A 113 17.27 -5.40 6.84
N ASN A 114 16.43 -5.87 5.92
CA ASN A 114 16.25 -7.29 5.67
C ASN A 114 17.32 -7.84 4.72
N ASN A 115 17.55 -9.15 4.80
CA ASN A 115 18.47 -9.81 3.89
C ASN A 115 17.92 -9.80 2.46
N VAL A 116 18.68 -9.23 1.51
CA VAL A 116 18.33 -9.18 0.09
C VAL A 116 19.05 -10.23 -0.73
N ASP A 117 19.98 -11.00 -0.12
CA ASP A 117 20.60 -12.16 -0.74
C ASP A 117 19.65 -13.36 -0.66
N VAL A 118 18.68 -13.38 -1.55
CA VAL A 118 17.68 -14.42 -1.75
C VAL A 118 17.91 -15.06 -3.12
N GLU A 119 17.26 -16.16 -3.41
CA GLU A 119 17.33 -16.81 -4.73
C GLU A 119 16.87 -15.87 -5.85
N VAL A 120 17.45 -16.01 -7.04
CA VAL A 120 16.97 -15.34 -8.26
C VAL A 120 15.51 -15.70 -8.50
N GLY A 121 14.70 -14.71 -8.86
CA GLY A 121 13.27 -14.87 -9.00
C GLY A 121 12.49 -14.81 -7.67
N ARG A 122 13.12 -14.26 -6.61
CA ARG A 122 12.47 -13.97 -5.32
C ARG A 122 12.51 -12.47 -5.02
N SER A 123 11.63 -12.06 -4.12
CA SER A 123 11.56 -10.69 -3.64
C SER A 123 11.69 -10.57 -2.12
N VAL A 124 12.02 -9.37 -1.67
CA VAL A 124 12.13 -9.01 -0.26
C VAL A 124 11.49 -7.64 -0.02
N TYR A 125 10.46 -7.58 0.81
CA TYR A 125 10.03 -6.32 1.41
C TYR A 125 10.98 -5.94 2.53
N THR A 126 11.45 -4.69 2.57
CA THR A 126 12.43 -4.22 3.54
C THR A 126 12.30 -2.72 3.84
N PRO A 127 12.40 -2.32 5.12
CA PRO A 127 12.66 -0.93 5.46
C PRO A 127 14.06 -0.47 5.05
N LEU A 128 14.18 0.83 4.79
CA LEU A 128 15.39 1.63 4.89
C LEU A 128 15.34 2.42 6.19
N LEU A 129 16.47 2.57 6.87
CA LEU A 129 16.54 3.34 8.10
C LEU A 129 17.46 4.55 7.98
N THR A 130 17.21 5.56 8.81
CA THR A 130 18.18 6.58 9.13
C THR A 130 19.27 6.02 10.05
N PRO A 131 20.44 6.65 10.19
CA PRO A 131 21.45 6.24 11.18
C PRO A 131 20.89 6.15 12.60
N GLY A 132 19.85 6.93 12.95
CA GLY A 132 19.15 6.91 14.24
C GLY A 132 18.12 5.78 14.38
N GLY A 133 17.96 4.91 13.38
CA GLY A 133 17.06 3.73 13.43
C GLY A 133 15.59 4.01 13.11
N GLY A 134 15.21 5.25 12.81
CA GLY A 134 13.88 5.61 12.31
C GLY A 134 13.73 5.28 10.83
N PHE A 135 12.47 5.16 10.36
CA PHE A 135 12.20 4.87 8.95
C PHE A 135 12.71 5.98 8.03
N ARG A 136 13.40 5.59 6.98
CA ARG A 136 13.81 6.44 5.87
C ARG A 136 12.99 6.15 4.61
N GLY A 137 12.53 4.93 4.47
CA GLY A 137 11.70 4.41 3.39
C GLY A 137 11.29 2.98 3.67
N ASP A 138 10.38 2.49 2.85
CA ASP A 138 10.05 1.08 2.73
C ASP A 138 9.91 0.72 1.25
N LEU A 139 10.33 -0.46 0.89
CA LEU A 139 10.39 -0.86 -0.49
C LEU A 139 10.43 -2.38 -0.68
N THR A 140 10.15 -2.80 -1.89
CA THR A 140 10.30 -4.19 -2.30
C THR A 140 11.47 -4.31 -3.27
N ILE A 141 12.32 -5.31 -3.07
CA ILE A 141 13.43 -5.64 -3.95
C ILE A 141 13.16 -6.96 -4.62
N MET A 142 13.20 -6.99 -5.94
CA MET A 142 13.15 -8.20 -6.78
C MET A 142 14.57 -8.55 -7.21
N ARG A 143 15.00 -9.78 -6.99
CA ARG A 143 16.25 -10.28 -7.56
C ARG A 143 15.99 -10.91 -8.92
N LEU A 144 16.28 -10.19 -10.00
CA LEU A 144 16.00 -10.60 -11.37
C LEU A 144 17.11 -11.50 -11.93
N SER A 145 18.36 -11.28 -11.51
CA SER A 145 19.51 -12.14 -11.83
C SER A 145 20.56 -12.10 -10.71
N ALA A 146 21.69 -12.72 -10.92
CA ALA A 146 22.80 -12.69 -9.97
C ALA A 146 23.22 -11.25 -9.61
N GLU A 147 23.24 -10.36 -10.61
CA GLU A 147 23.74 -8.99 -10.53
C GLU A 147 22.69 -7.93 -10.95
N HIS A 148 21.40 -8.30 -11.01
CA HIS A 148 20.32 -7.39 -11.38
C HIS A 148 19.20 -7.43 -10.34
N PHE A 149 18.93 -6.27 -9.73
CA PHE A 149 17.88 -6.07 -8.74
C PHE A 149 16.99 -4.92 -9.17
N ARG A 150 15.68 -5.11 -9.09
CA ARG A 150 14.69 -4.04 -9.24
C ARG A 150 14.11 -3.68 -7.89
N VAL A 151 14.14 -2.41 -7.59
CA VAL A 151 13.60 -1.81 -6.37
C VAL A 151 12.32 -1.09 -6.72
N ILE A 152 11.23 -1.42 -6.01
CA ILE A 152 9.93 -0.77 -6.13
C ILE A 152 9.66 0.04 -4.88
N THR A 153 9.35 1.32 -5.02
CA THR A 153 9.03 2.23 -3.92
C THR A 153 7.77 3.05 -4.20
N GLY A 154 7.17 3.60 -3.15
CA GLY A 154 5.90 4.31 -3.22
C GLY A 154 5.92 5.52 -4.16
N ALA A 155 4.78 5.86 -4.75
CA ALA A 155 4.64 6.95 -5.71
C ALA A 155 5.15 8.30 -5.18
N PHE A 156 4.98 8.58 -3.89
CA PHE A 156 5.39 9.84 -3.28
C PHE A 156 6.87 9.89 -2.86
N ASP A 157 7.56 8.75 -2.86
CA ASP A 157 8.87 8.60 -2.23
C ASP A 157 10.05 8.64 -3.22
N GLY A 158 9.80 8.43 -4.51
CA GLY A 158 10.83 8.20 -5.53
C GLY A 158 11.96 9.23 -5.58
N GLY A 159 11.67 10.54 -5.53
CA GLY A 159 12.72 11.57 -5.54
C GLY A 159 13.60 11.52 -4.30
N ARG A 160 12.99 11.27 -3.13
CA ARG A 160 13.68 11.12 -1.85
C ARG A 160 14.56 9.87 -1.83
N ASP A 161 14.02 8.75 -2.34
CA ASP A 161 14.72 7.47 -2.34
C ASP A 161 15.81 7.42 -3.40
N ASN A 162 15.58 7.99 -4.60
CA ASN A 162 16.58 8.17 -5.64
C ASN A 162 17.81 8.93 -5.10
N TYR A 163 17.58 10.06 -4.42
CA TYR A 163 18.66 10.82 -3.79
C TYR A 163 19.39 10.00 -2.71
N TRP A 164 18.65 9.25 -1.88
CA TRP A 164 19.23 8.45 -0.81
C TRP A 164 20.14 7.35 -1.36
N PHE A 165 19.71 6.63 -2.40
CA PHE A 165 20.54 5.63 -3.06
C PHE A 165 21.78 6.24 -3.69
N LYS A 166 21.63 7.30 -4.49
CA LYS A 166 22.77 7.97 -5.14
C LYS A 166 23.83 8.48 -4.16
N ARG A 167 23.39 8.98 -3.02
CA ARG A 167 24.29 9.48 -1.96
C ARG A 167 25.20 8.39 -1.37
N HIS A 168 24.75 7.15 -1.38
CA HIS A 168 25.47 6.03 -0.77
C HIS A 168 26.08 5.06 -1.78
N MET A 169 25.93 5.33 -3.07
CA MET A 169 26.53 4.49 -4.10
C MET A 169 28.05 4.47 -3.99
N PRO A 170 28.68 3.28 -4.22
CA PRO A 170 30.14 3.20 -4.32
C PRO A 170 30.63 3.95 -5.56
N ASN A 171 31.86 4.51 -5.46
CA ASN A 171 32.48 5.26 -6.55
C ASN A 171 33.41 4.42 -7.43
N ASP A 172 33.38 3.10 -7.27
CA ASP A 172 34.29 2.17 -7.93
C ASP A 172 33.73 1.58 -9.25
N GLY A 173 32.55 2.04 -9.67
CA GLY A 173 31.87 1.56 -10.89
C GLY A 173 31.26 0.17 -10.75
N SER A 174 31.28 -0.44 -9.57
CA SER A 174 30.74 -1.79 -9.34
C SER A 174 29.21 -1.84 -9.34
N VAL A 175 28.51 -0.68 -9.25
CA VAL A 175 27.05 -0.57 -9.25
C VAL A 175 26.61 0.47 -10.27
N THR A 176 25.69 0.08 -11.14
CA THR A 176 24.97 0.99 -12.03
C THR A 176 23.53 1.17 -11.51
N PHE A 177 23.09 2.42 -11.38
CA PHE A 177 21.73 2.79 -11.01
C PHE A 177 20.99 3.35 -12.23
N THR A 178 19.81 2.79 -12.53
CA THR A 178 18.93 3.27 -13.59
C THR A 178 17.53 3.52 -13.05
N ASP A 179 17.01 4.74 -13.25
CA ASP A 179 15.63 5.08 -12.95
C ASP A 179 14.73 4.61 -14.09
N MET A 180 13.89 3.62 -13.82
CA MET A 180 12.97 2.99 -14.77
C MET A 180 11.52 3.51 -14.65
N SER A 181 11.25 4.44 -13.74
CA SER A 181 9.88 4.89 -13.36
C SER A 181 9.08 5.51 -14.52
N SER A 182 9.73 5.95 -15.59
CA SER A 182 9.05 6.45 -16.81
C SER A 182 9.14 5.47 -17.99
N ALA A 183 9.80 4.34 -17.81
CA ALA A 183 9.98 3.32 -18.84
C ALA A 183 9.02 2.12 -18.65
N LEU A 184 8.57 1.91 -17.42
CA LEU A 184 7.71 0.78 -17.06
C LEU A 184 6.31 1.27 -16.65
N CYS A 185 5.32 0.42 -16.91
CA CYS A 185 3.98 0.55 -16.36
C CYS A 185 3.60 -0.71 -15.60
N THR A 186 2.70 -0.56 -14.63
CA THR A 186 2.37 -1.62 -13.70
C THR A 186 0.87 -1.77 -13.51
N ILE A 187 0.36 -2.99 -13.66
CA ILE A 187 -1.01 -3.36 -13.33
C ILE A 187 -1.02 -4.33 -12.16
N GLY A 188 -1.80 -4.05 -11.13
CA GLY A 188 -2.14 -5.01 -10.10
C GLY A 188 -3.40 -5.80 -10.47
N VAL A 189 -3.41 -7.11 -10.25
CA VAL A 189 -4.57 -7.98 -10.48
C VAL A 189 -4.80 -8.82 -9.24
N TRP A 190 -5.92 -8.61 -8.53
CA TRP A 190 -6.21 -9.28 -7.27
C TRP A 190 -7.65 -9.73 -7.15
N GLY A 191 -7.85 -10.82 -6.40
CA GLY A 191 -9.15 -11.38 -6.06
C GLY A 191 -9.18 -12.90 -6.20
N PRO A 192 -10.24 -13.58 -5.72
CA PRO A 192 -10.33 -15.03 -5.77
C PRO A 192 -10.36 -15.62 -7.20
N ASN A 193 -10.72 -14.83 -8.20
CA ASN A 193 -10.66 -15.25 -9.62
C ASN A 193 -9.43 -14.72 -10.37
N ALA A 194 -8.46 -14.07 -9.68
CA ALA A 194 -7.25 -13.57 -10.32
C ALA A 194 -6.43 -14.72 -10.95
N GLU A 195 -6.29 -15.86 -10.26
CA GLU A 195 -5.57 -17.02 -10.78
C GLU A 195 -6.23 -17.56 -12.05
N LYS A 196 -7.57 -17.74 -12.05
CA LYS A 196 -8.31 -18.20 -13.22
C LYS A 196 -8.17 -17.25 -14.41
N THR A 197 -8.19 -15.93 -14.14
CA THR A 197 -8.01 -14.89 -15.16
C THR A 197 -6.63 -14.99 -15.79
N MET A 198 -5.58 -15.02 -14.96
CA MET A 198 -4.21 -15.01 -15.44
C MET A 198 -3.80 -16.33 -16.09
N ALA A 199 -4.28 -17.48 -15.62
CA ALA A 199 -4.01 -18.79 -16.21
C ALA A 199 -4.43 -18.91 -17.70
N LYS A 200 -5.40 -18.09 -18.14
CA LYS A 200 -5.84 -18.09 -19.55
C LYS A 200 -4.88 -17.42 -20.51
N ILE A 201 -4.02 -16.51 -20.03
CA ILE A 201 -3.23 -15.61 -20.88
C ILE A 201 -1.74 -15.59 -20.55
N VAL A 202 -1.31 -16.21 -19.44
CA VAL A 202 0.10 -16.29 -19.06
C VAL A 202 0.75 -17.49 -19.75
N THR A 203 1.85 -17.22 -20.43
CA THR A 203 2.66 -18.26 -21.09
C THR A 203 4.14 -18.07 -20.75
N GLY A 204 4.90 -19.18 -20.73
CA GLY A 204 6.35 -19.19 -20.62
C GLY A 204 6.91 -20.13 -21.71
N ASP A 205 7.98 -19.74 -22.38
CA ASP A 205 8.57 -20.51 -23.50
C ASP A 205 7.53 -20.99 -24.53
N HIS A 206 6.57 -20.09 -24.86
CA HIS A 206 5.46 -20.33 -25.78
C HIS A 206 4.48 -21.44 -25.36
N LYS A 207 4.48 -21.86 -24.09
CA LYS A 207 3.56 -22.83 -23.51
C LYS A 207 2.77 -22.18 -22.36
N ALA A 208 1.63 -22.78 -22.00
CA ALA A 208 0.87 -22.36 -20.81
C ALA A 208 1.77 -22.42 -19.56
N PHE A 209 1.75 -21.34 -18.78
CA PHE A 209 2.54 -21.24 -17.55
C PHE A 209 1.61 -21.49 -16.35
N ASP A 210 2.04 -22.37 -15.45
CA ASP A 210 1.28 -22.65 -14.22
C ASP A 210 1.47 -21.52 -13.20
N VAL A 211 0.45 -20.69 -13.06
CA VAL A 211 0.40 -19.54 -12.13
C VAL A 211 -0.08 -19.93 -10.73
N SER A 212 -0.33 -21.21 -10.44
CA SER A 212 -0.76 -21.67 -9.14
C SER A 212 0.25 -21.38 -8.03
N GLN A 213 -0.22 -21.33 -6.78
CA GLN A 213 0.62 -21.13 -5.59
C GLN A 213 1.78 -22.13 -5.50
N LYS A 214 1.60 -23.35 -6.01
CA LYS A 214 2.62 -24.39 -6.01
C LYS A 214 3.83 -24.00 -6.86
N ASN A 215 3.62 -23.47 -8.07
CA ASN A 215 4.67 -23.16 -9.03
C ASN A 215 5.05 -21.66 -9.05
N PHE A 216 4.15 -20.82 -8.57
CA PHE A 216 4.36 -19.40 -8.45
C PHE A 216 4.02 -18.93 -7.01
N PRO A 217 4.81 -19.32 -5.99
CA PRO A 217 4.48 -19.02 -4.60
C PRO A 217 4.59 -17.52 -4.29
N TYR A 218 3.93 -17.10 -3.21
CA TYR A 218 3.99 -15.72 -2.72
C TYR A 218 5.44 -15.22 -2.58
N GLY A 219 5.70 -14.02 -3.08
CA GLY A 219 7.03 -13.42 -3.14
C GLY A 219 7.89 -13.89 -4.32
N ALA A 220 7.37 -14.76 -5.20
CA ALA A 220 8.08 -15.14 -6.42
C ALA A 220 7.96 -14.07 -7.52
N VAL A 221 8.98 -13.98 -8.35
CA VAL A 221 9.06 -13.11 -9.53
C VAL A 221 9.37 -13.99 -10.74
N ARG A 222 8.67 -13.80 -11.85
CA ARG A 222 8.84 -14.56 -13.09
C ARG A 222 8.78 -13.65 -14.31
N GLU A 223 9.67 -13.90 -15.25
CA GLU A 223 9.58 -13.35 -16.61
C GLU A 223 8.64 -14.24 -17.43
N VAL A 224 7.57 -13.67 -17.96
CA VAL A 224 6.50 -14.39 -18.67
C VAL A 224 5.98 -13.57 -19.84
N LEU A 225 5.17 -14.20 -20.70
CA LEU A 225 4.34 -13.49 -21.67
C LEU A 225 2.89 -13.47 -21.17
N ILE A 226 2.26 -12.29 -21.20
CA ILE A 226 0.85 -12.13 -20.85
C ILE A 226 0.10 -11.58 -22.06
N GLY A 227 -0.76 -12.38 -22.67
CA GLY A 227 -1.39 -12.03 -23.94
C GLY A 227 -0.35 -11.75 -25.06
N GLY A 228 0.82 -12.38 -24.98
CA GLY A 228 1.96 -12.17 -25.88
C GLY A 228 2.78 -10.91 -25.60
N VAL A 229 2.56 -10.25 -24.44
CA VAL A 229 3.34 -9.10 -23.98
C VAL A 229 4.42 -9.57 -23.00
N PRO A 230 5.70 -9.25 -23.20
CA PRO A 230 6.77 -9.54 -22.25
C PRO A 230 6.54 -8.80 -20.93
N CYS A 231 6.50 -9.53 -19.82
CA CYS A 231 6.20 -8.98 -18.49
C CYS A 231 7.09 -9.60 -17.41
N THR A 232 7.45 -8.80 -16.43
CA THR A 232 7.87 -9.28 -15.11
C THR A 232 6.63 -9.41 -14.23
N MET A 233 6.29 -10.61 -13.81
CA MET A 233 5.11 -10.91 -13.00
C MET A 233 5.56 -11.23 -11.57
N PHE A 234 4.96 -10.57 -10.58
CA PHE A 234 5.34 -10.64 -9.18
C PHE A 234 4.15 -10.97 -8.30
N ARG A 235 4.19 -12.11 -7.58
CA ARG A 235 3.10 -12.51 -6.68
C ARG A 235 3.22 -11.82 -5.32
N ILE A 236 2.43 -10.79 -5.14
CA ILE A 236 2.35 -9.97 -3.93
C ILE A 236 0.94 -9.40 -3.77
N SER A 237 0.60 -8.97 -2.55
CA SER A 237 -0.67 -8.28 -2.30
C SER A 237 -0.50 -7.20 -1.24
N TYR A 238 -1.04 -6.03 -1.53
CA TYR A 238 -1.23 -4.93 -0.58
C TYR A 238 -2.70 -4.75 -0.18
N VAL A 239 -3.58 -5.55 -0.78
CA VAL A 239 -5.02 -5.54 -0.52
C VAL A 239 -5.52 -6.79 0.21
N GLY A 240 -4.66 -7.79 0.41
CA GLY A 240 -5.00 -9.02 1.13
C GLY A 240 -5.73 -10.08 0.32
N GLU A 241 -5.63 -10.02 -1.02
CA GLU A 241 -6.16 -11.03 -1.94
C GLU A 241 -5.02 -11.72 -2.69
N ASN A 242 -5.29 -12.92 -3.21
CA ASN A 242 -4.42 -13.58 -4.16
C ASN A 242 -4.29 -12.76 -5.44
N GLY A 243 -3.07 -12.67 -5.98
CA GLY A 243 -2.83 -11.98 -7.24
C GLY A 243 -1.39 -11.51 -7.43
N TRP A 244 -1.22 -10.60 -8.36
CA TRP A 244 0.10 -10.18 -8.85
C TRP A 244 0.15 -8.70 -9.18
N GLU A 245 1.35 -8.15 -9.08
CA GLU A 245 1.79 -6.97 -9.80
C GLU A 245 2.47 -7.40 -11.10
N VAL A 246 2.13 -6.77 -12.19
CA VAL A 246 2.61 -7.08 -13.54
C VAL A 246 3.28 -5.85 -14.12
N TYR A 247 4.56 -5.95 -14.41
CA TYR A 247 5.40 -4.87 -14.94
C TYR A 247 5.71 -5.12 -16.40
N THR A 248 5.57 -4.12 -17.24
CA THR A 248 5.98 -4.15 -18.65
C THR A 248 6.44 -2.77 -19.12
N LYS A 249 7.03 -2.69 -20.31
CA LYS A 249 7.38 -1.39 -20.90
C LYS A 249 6.12 -0.58 -21.22
N MET A 250 6.20 0.75 -21.09
CA MET A 250 5.09 1.66 -21.36
C MET A 250 4.42 1.40 -22.73
N GLU A 251 5.21 1.12 -23.78
CA GLU A 251 4.74 0.85 -25.14
C GLU A 251 3.81 -0.36 -25.24
N HIS A 252 3.88 -1.29 -24.30
CA HIS A 252 3.07 -2.50 -24.27
C HIS A 252 1.85 -2.39 -23.35
N GLY A 253 1.76 -1.32 -22.58
CA GLY A 253 0.79 -1.19 -21.50
C GLY A 253 -0.65 -1.35 -21.95
N LEU A 254 -1.06 -0.67 -23.02
CA LEU A 254 -2.43 -0.73 -23.49
C LEU A 254 -2.84 -2.14 -23.92
N ARG A 255 -1.95 -2.87 -24.62
CA ARG A 255 -2.19 -4.26 -25.00
C ARG A 255 -2.30 -5.17 -23.79
N LEU A 256 -1.46 -4.93 -22.77
CA LEU A 256 -1.51 -5.69 -21.51
C LEU A 256 -2.86 -5.48 -20.81
N TRP A 257 -3.28 -4.22 -20.66
CA TRP A 257 -4.58 -3.86 -20.06
C TRP A 257 -5.73 -4.58 -20.74
N ASP A 258 -5.84 -4.44 -22.08
CA ASP A 258 -6.92 -5.04 -22.87
C ASP A 258 -6.92 -6.58 -22.78
N SER A 259 -5.73 -7.20 -22.74
CA SER A 259 -5.60 -8.66 -22.60
C SER A 259 -6.10 -9.17 -21.26
N ILE A 260 -5.73 -8.49 -20.15
CA ILE A 260 -6.18 -8.85 -18.80
C ILE A 260 -7.69 -8.61 -18.65
N ALA A 261 -8.18 -7.45 -19.09
CA ALA A 261 -9.60 -7.10 -19.03
C ALA A 261 -10.45 -8.14 -19.76
N LYS A 262 -10.07 -8.51 -21.00
CA LYS A 262 -10.76 -9.52 -21.79
C LYS A 262 -10.72 -10.91 -21.13
N ALA A 263 -9.59 -11.33 -20.58
CA ALA A 263 -9.44 -12.63 -19.92
C ALA A 263 -10.29 -12.74 -18.66
N GLY A 264 -10.49 -11.63 -17.94
CA GLY A 264 -11.28 -11.56 -16.71
C GLY A 264 -12.77 -11.29 -16.92
N GLU A 265 -13.22 -11.01 -18.15
CA GLU A 265 -14.60 -10.59 -18.44
C GLU A 265 -15.64 -11.60 -17.94
N GLU A 266 -15.45 -12.90 -18.19
CA GLU A 266 -16.35 -13.96 -17.71
C GLU A 266 -16.37 -14.10 -16.17
N PHE A 267 -15.33 -13.61 -15.48
CA PHE A 267 -15.24 -13.60 -14.03
C PHE A 267 -15.71 -12.26 -13.43
N GLY A 268 -16.18 -11.33 -14.25
CA GLY A 268 -16.64 -10.02 -13.80
C GLY A 268 -15.53 -9.13 -13.28
N ILE A 269 -14.38 -9.12 -13.96
CA ILE A 269 -13.27 -8.20 -13.66
C ILE A 269 -13.73 -6.75 -13.77
N ILE A 270 -13.28 -5.92 -12.84
CA ILE A 270 -13.53 -4.48 -12.85
C ILE A 270 -12.22 -3.71 -12.73
N PRO A 271 -12.14 -2.49 -13.29
CA PRO A 271 -11.11 -1.55 -12.89
C PRO A 271 -11.39 -1.10 -11.44
N VAL A 272 -10.34 -0.99 -10.64
CA VAL A 272 -10.41 -0.66 -9.21
C VAL A 272 -9.50 0.52 -8.93
N GLY A 273 -10.00 1.50 -8.20
CA GLY A 273 -9.27 2.72 -7.91
C GLY A 273 -8.32 2.61 -6.72
N MET A 274 -7.45 3.61 -6.62
CA MET A 274 -6.49 3.77 -5.51
C MET A 274 -7.17 3.95 -4.15
N GLY A 275 -8.44 4.34 -4.12
CA GLY A 275 -9.24 4.34 -2.90
C GLY A 275 -9.34 2.96 -2.25
N VAL A 276 -9.32 1.90 -3.05
CA VAL A 276 -9.25 0.52 -2.56
C VAL A 276 -7.81 0.17 -2.18
N TYR A 277 -6.87 0.28 -3.12
CA TYR A 277 -5.50 -0.17 -2.92
C TYR A 277 -4.83 0.54 -1.73
N ALA A 278 -4.84 1.87 -1.72
CA ALA A 278 -4.12 2.67 -0.73
C ALA A 278 -4.90 2.92 0.58
N VAL A 279 -6.21 2.65 0.62
CA VAL A 279 -7.03 2.95 1.80
C VAL A 279 -7.79 1.72 2.29
N THR A 280 -8.89 1.33 1.64
CA THR A 280 -9.80 0.32 2.22
C THR A 280 -9.19 -1.08 2.25
N GLY A 281 -8.46 -1.49 1.21
CA GLY A 281 -7.80 -2.80 1.13
C GLY A 281 -6.68 -2.94 2.14
N ARG A 282 -5.75 -1.94 2.19
CA ARG A 282 -4.61 -2.02 3.09
C ARG A 282 -4.97 -1.89 4.56
N ILE A 283 -5.97 -1.05 4.91
CA ILE A 283 -6.33 -0.82 6.31
C ILE A 283 -6.94 -2.07 6.95
N GLU A 284 -7.67 -2.88 6.21
CA GLU A 284 -8.19 -4.17 6.68
C GLU A 284 -7.08 -5.15 7.05
N LYS A 285 -5.96 -5.06 6.34
CA LYS A 285 -4.74 -5.84 6.60
C LYS A 285 -3.82 -5.16 7.61
N GLY A 286 -4.12 -3.93 8.04
CA GLY A 286 -3.27 -3.14 8.90
C GLY A 286 -1.89 -2.84 8.27
N TYR A 287 -1.76 -2.84 6.93
CA TYR A 287 -0.50 -2.54 6.27
C TYR A 287 -0.15 -1.05 6.41
N ARG A 288 1.14 -0.80 6.67
CA ARG A 288 1.69 0.52 6.90
C ARG A 288 1.98 1.22 5.57
N LEU A 289 1.95 2.54 5.60
CA LEU A 289 2.26 3.41 4.47
C LEU A 289 3.37 4.37 4.86
N MET A 290 4.38 4.52 4.01
CA MET A 290 5.40 5.54 4.18
C MET A 290 4.79 6.95 4.11
N GLY A 291 5.18 7.82 5.05
CA GLY A 291 4.59 9.15 5.20
C GLY A 291 3.29 9.20 6.01
N ALA A 292 2.81 8.04 6.51
CA ALA A 292 1.68 7.95 7.42
C ALA A 292 2.08 7.21 8.71
N GLU A 293 2.21 5.88 8.65
CA GLU A 293 2.67 5.06 9.77
C GLU A 293 4.19 4.97 9.84
N LEU A 294 4.86 5.01 8.69
CA LEU A 294 6.32 4.87 8.60
C LEU A 294 6.94 6.24 8.40
N GLU A 295 7.46 6.78 9.48
CA GLU A 295 8.17 8.07 9.52
C GLU A 295 9.45 7.97 10.35
N SER A 296 10.35 8.94 10.20
CA SER A 296 11.67 8.91 10.85
C SER A 296 11.62 8.95 12.38
N GLU A 297 10.51 9.34 12.96
CA GLU A 297 10.29 9.36 14.41
C GLU A 297 9.94 7.99 15.01
N TYR A 298 9.57 7.02 14.17
CA TYR A 298 9.26 5.66 14.57
C TYR A 298 10.28 4.66 14.01
N ASN A 299 10.39 3.51 14.64
CA ASN A 299 11.30 2.44 14.25
C ASN A 299 10.54 1.12 13.97
N PRO A 300 11.19 0.12 13.35
CA PRO A 300 10.52 -1.14 13.00
C PRO A 300 9.92 -1.92 14.17
N VAL A 301 10.43 -1.75 15.39
CA VAL A 301 9.88 -2.41 16.60
C VAL A 301 8.53 -1.79 16.95
N GLU A 302 8.48 -0.47 17.03
CA GLU A 302 7.25 0.29 17.32
C GLU A 302 6.18 0.05 16.25
N ALA A 303 6.57 -0.07 14.97
CA ALA A 303 5.67 -0.32 13.86
C ALA A 303 5.22 -1.79 13.73
N GLY A 304 5.77 -2.72 14.52
CA GLY A 304 5.49 -4.15 14.40
C GLY A 304 6.04 -4.78 13.11
N LEU A 305 7.11 -4.20 12.55
CA LEU A 305 7.78 -4.68 11.34
C LEU A 305 9.15 -5.32 11.61
N ASN A 306 9.49 -5.53 12.86
CA ASN A 306 10.72 -6.19 13.26
C ASN A 306 10.62 -7.71 13.02
N ARG A 307 11.54 -8.25 12.23
CA ARG A 307 11.64 -9.70 12.01
C ARG A 307 12.35 -10.39 13.20
N PRO A 308 12.05 -11.67 13.48
CA PRO A 308 12.70 -12.42 14.56
C PRO A 308 14.23 -12.43 14.45
N LYS A 309 14.75 -12.62 13.24
CA LYS A 309 16.21 -12.64 12.99
C LYS A 309 16.63 -11.39 12.22
N VAL A 310 17.73 -10.79 12.66
CA VAL A 310 18.44 -9.72 11.96
C VAL A 310 19.61 -10.34 11.22
N LYS A 311 19.88 -9.91 10.01
CA LYS A 311 21.01 -10.39 9.20
C LYS A 311 22.35 -10.02 9.85
N SER A 312 23.38 -10.83 9.61
CA SER A 312 24.75 -10.58 10.11
C SER A 312 25.41 -9.38 9.42
N ALA A 313 25.18 -9.20 8.11
CA ALA A 313 25.71 -8.09 7.36
C ALA A 313 25.32 -6.74 7.97
N ASP A 314 26.21 -5.76 7.86
CA ASP A 314 25.94 -4.41 8.35
C ASP A 314 24.95 -3.67 7.43
N PHE A 315 24.24 -2.68 8.00
CA PHE A 315 23.34 -1.80 7.27
C PHE A 315 23.14 -0.48 8.00
N ILE A 316 22.69 0.53 7.26
CA ILE A 316 22.43 1.86 7.82
C ILE A 316 21.39 1.78 8.94
N GLY A 317 21.76 2.31 10.13
CA GLY A 317 20.88 2.31 11.31
C GLY A 317 20.88 1.02 12.14
N LYS A 318 21.74 0.02 11.82
CA LYS A 318 21.77 -1.27 12.51
C LYS A 318 21.97 -1.14 14.01
N ALA A 319 22.94 -0.34 14.47
CA ALA A 319 23.22 -0.19 15.90
C ALA A 319 22.00 0.36 16.65
N ALA A 320 21.35 1.40 16.14
CA ALA A 320 20.15 1.97 16.75
C ALA A 320 18.97 1.01 16.72
N TYR A 321 18.80 0.27 15.61
CA TYR A 321 17.75 -0.76 15.50
C TYR A 321 17.97 -1.90 16.48
N MET A 322 19.20 -2.40 16.65
CA MET A 322 19.50 -3.45 17.63
C MET A 322 19.20 -2.99 19.04
N LYS A 323 19.59 -1.76 19.39
CA LYS A 323 19.26 -1.16 20.69
C LYS A 323 17.74 -1.10 20.91
N ALA A 324 16.97 -0.63 19.93
CA ALA A 324 15.51 -0.56 20.00
C ALA A 324 14.85 -1.94 20.21
N ARG A 325 15.48 -3.02 19.75
CA ARG A 325 14.98 -4.40 19.95
C ARG A 325 15.16 -4.91 21.40
N GLU A 326 16.09 -4.36 22.13
CA GLU A 326 16.39 -4.71 23.52
C GLU A 326 15.57 -3.89 24.53
N GLU A 327 15.08 -2.73 24.09
CA GLU A 327 14.31 -1.79 24.90
C GLU A 327 12.79 -2.04 24.77
N LYS A 328 12.03 -1.61 25.78
CA LYS A 328 10.57 -1.55 25.66
C LYS A 328 10.20 -0.44 24.66
N PRO A 329 9.33 -0.69 23.69
CA PRO A 329 8.90 0.35 22.75
C PRO A 329 8.16 1.47 23.50
N CYS A 330 8.43 2.72 23.13
CA CYS A 330 7.71 3.87 23.69
C CYS A 330 6.30 3.99 23.13
N ALA A 331 6.09 3.49 21.92
CA ALA A 331 4.79 3.45 21.25
C ALA A 331 4.62 2.13 20.50
N ILE A 332 3.39 1.71 20.30
CA ILE A 332 3.04 0.47 19.62
C ILE A 332 1.96 0.80 18.59
N MET A 333 2.16 0.36 17.36
CA MET A 333 1.15 0.49 16.30
C MET A 333 -0.09 -0.33 16.65
N CYS A 334 -1.25 0.32 16.56
CA CYS A 334 -2.56 -0.28 16.84
C CYS A 334 -3.53 0.00 15.70
N THR A 335 -4.47 -0.93 15.51
CA THR A 335 -5.69 -0.70 14.72
C THR A 335 -6.83 -0.38 15.67
N LEU A 336 -7.47 0.77 15.46
CA LEU A 336 -8.64 1.21 16.21
C LEU A 336 -9.89 1.04 15.36
N GLU A 337 -11.03 0.75 16.00
CA GLU A 337 -12.34 0.79 15.35
C GLU A 337 -13.20 1.90 15.93
N MET A 338 -13.93 2.59 15.08
CA MET A 338 -14.94 3.56 15.46
C MET A 338 -16.15 2.83 16.10
N ILE A 339 -16.54 3.20 17.32
CA ILE A 339 -17.70 2.61 18.00
C ILE A 339 -18.97 3.34 17.58
N ASP A 340 -18.92 4.68 17.57
CA ASP A 340 -20.00 5.56 17.13
C ASP A 340 -19.41 6.79 16.45
N ASN A 341 -19.95 7.13 15.30
CA ASN A 341 -19.49 8.27 14.50
C ASN A 341 -20.52 9.42 14.44
N LYS A 342 -21.60 9.35 15.24
CA LYS A 342 -22.60 10.41 15.29
C LYS A 342 -22.11 11.58 16.14
N SER A 343 -22.13 12.78 15.55
CA SER A 343 -21.89 14.04 16.25
C SER A 343 -23.06 14.38 17.16
N LYS A 344 -22.89 15.39 18.02
CA LYS A 344 -23.97 15.96 18.87
C LYS A 344 -25.16 16.47 18.04
N ALA A 345 -24.90 16.88 16.80
CA ALA A 345 -25.93 17.29 15.83
C ALA A 345 -26.58 16.10 15.09
N GLY A 346 -26.26 14.85 15.42
CA GLY A 346 -26.77 13.66 14.77
C GLY A 346 -26.16 13.36 13.39
N ILE A 347 -25.15 14.11 12.96
CA ILE A 347 -24.47 13.94 11.68
C ILE A 347 -23.36 12.91 11.84
N LYS A 348 -23.32 11.92 10.94
CA LYS A 348 -22.20 10.97 10.88
C LYS A 348 -20.92 11.68 10.42
N ARG A 349 -19.82 11.43 11.12
CA ARG A 349 -18.49 11.99 10.83
C ARG A 349 -17.48 10.89 10.57
N TYR A 350 -16.52 11.20 9.70
CA TYR A 350 -15.52 10.25 9.21
C TYR A 350 -14.13 10.88 9.32
N PRO A 351 -13.41 10.67 10.45
CA PRO A 351 -12.01 11.10 10.58
C PRO A 351 -11.19 10.63 9.36
N THR A 352 -10.30 11.48 8.89
CA THR A 352 -9.67 11.29 7.56
C THR A 352 -8.26 10.73 7.60
N GLY A 353 -7.67 10.58 8.81
CA GLY A 353 -6.26 10.24 8.98
C GLY A 353 -5.36 11.48 8.83
N GLY A 354 -5.89 12.65 9.16
CA GLY A 354 -5.22 13.93 9.11
C GLY A 354 -4.63 14.37 10.46
N ASN A 355 -4.05 13.43 11.22
CA ASN A 355 -3.45 13.67 12.54
C ASN A 355 -4.47 14.02 13.65
N GLU A 356 -5.69 13.53 13.56
CA GLU A 356 -6.71 13.69 14.60
C GLU A 356 -6.17 13.15 15.94
N PRO A 357 -6.21 13.94 17.03
CA PRO A 357 -5.71 13.50 18.34
C PRO A 357 -6.46 12.29 18.88
N ILE A 358 -5.73 11.33 19.43
CA ILE A 358 -6.25 10.23 20.22
C ILE A 358 -6.09 10.59 21.70
N LEU A 359 -7.18 10.47 22.44
CA LEU A 359 -7.28 10.85 23.84
C LEU A 359 -7.72 9.66 24.69
N THR A 360 -7.43 9.70 25.98
CA THR A 360 -7.99 8.74 26.93
C THR A 360 -9.52 8.83 26.97
N LYS A 361 -10.19 7.91 27.62
CA LYS A 361 -11.65 7.95 27.82
C LYS A 361 -12.10 9.21 28.59
N SER A 362 -11.25 9.74 29.48
CA SER A 362 -11.45 11.00 30.21
C SER A 362 -11.21 12.26 29.36
N GLY A 363 -10.56 12.14 28.21
CA GLY A 363 -10.24 13.25 27.32
C GLY A 363 -8.81 13.80 27.47
N ASP A 364 -7.95 13.10 28.18
CA ASP A 364 -6.57 13.51 28.37
C ASP A 364 -5.71 13.10 27.16
N ARG A 365 -4.66 13.87 26.87
CA ARG A 365 -3.69 13.54 25.81
C ARG A 365 -2.88 12.32 26.18
N ILE A 366 -2.67 11.44 25.20
CA ILE A 366 -1.75 10.31 25.32
C ILE A 366 -0.42 10.74 24.71
N VAL A 367 0.62 10.77 25.55
CA VAL A 367 1.97 11.21 25.17
C VAL A 367 2.97 10.14 25.58
N ASP A 368 3.82 9.72 24.69
CA ASP A 368 4.83 8.71 24.97
C ASP A 368 6.11 9.28 25.63
N ALA A 369 7.01 8.40 26.03
CA ALA A 369 8.25 8.78 26.71
C ALA A 369 9.21 9.64 25.87
N LYS A 370 9.00 9.73 24.54
CA LYS A 370 9.74 10.61 23.62
C LYS A 370 9.01 11.93 23.37
N GLY A 371 7.87 12.18 24.03
CA GLY A 371 7.05 13.37 23.86
C GLY A 371 6.16 13.37 22.63
N ARG A 372 6.01 12.21 21.94
CA ARG A 372 5.13 12.10 20.75
C ARG A 372 3.68 11.91 21.20
N VAL A 373 2.78 12.69 20.60
CA VAL A 373 1.34 12.63 20.90
C VAL A 373 0.68 11.56 20.03
N SER A 374 -0.16 10.72 20.63
CA SER A 374 -0.95 9.72 19.89
C SER A 374 -1.95 10.43 18.97
N ARG A 375 -1.92 10.05 17.69
CA ARG A 375 -2.76 10.62 16.64
C ARG A 375 -3.17 9.55 15.64
N VAL A 376 -4.24 9.79 14.91
CA VAL A 376 -4.63 8.97 13.76
C VAL A 376 -3.64 9.21 12.63
N THR A 377 -3.04 8.15 12.12
CA THR A 377 -2.12 8.21 10.98
C THR A 377 -2.84 7.89 9.67
N THR A 378 -3.78 6.95 9.72
CA THR A 378 -4.65 6.58 8.60
C THR A 378 -6.06 6.29 9.12
N ALA A 379 -7.08 6.65 8.33
CA ALA A 379 -8.46 6.29 8.61
C ALA A 379 -9.19 5.92 7.32
N GLY A 380 -10.12 4.97 7.40
CA GLY A 380 -10.91 4.55 6.25
C GLY A 380 -11.96 3.49 6.58
N ALA A 381 -12.88 3.31 5.65
CA ALA A 381 -13.82 2.20 5.71
C ALA A 381 -13.08 0.87 5.56
N ALA A 382 -13.59 -0.14 6.25
CA ALA A 382 -13.22 -1.55 6.11
C ALA A 382 -14.47 -2.33 5.69
N PRO A 383 -14.80 -2.31 4.39
CA PRO A 383 -16.10 -2.80 3.89
C PRO A 383 -16.33 -4.27 4.18
N SER A 384 -15.26 -5.11 4.11
CA SER A 384 -15.36 -6.56 4.41
C SER A 384 -15.69 -6.84 5.89
N LEU A 385 -15.41 -5.89 6.78
CA LEU A 385 -15.62 -6.01 8.22
C LEU A 385 -16.85 -5.23 8.72
N GLY A 386 -17.48 -4.44 7.85
CA GLY A 386 -18.56 -3.52 8.24
C GLY A 386 -18.12 -2.48 9.26
N LYS A 387 -16.87 -2.03 9.23
CA LYS A 387 -16.25 -1.15 10.23
C LYS A 387 -15.66 0.10 9.59
N TYR A 388 -15.42 1.12 10.43
CA TYR A 388 -14.53 2.24 10.12
C TYR A 388 -13.29 2.12 11.00
N LEU A 389 -12.13 1.98 10.37
CA LEU A 389 -10.86 1.70 11.05
C LEU A 389 -9.93 2.91 11.01
N MET A 390 -9.04 2.95 11.99
CA MET A 390 -7.95 3.92 12.08
C MET A 390 -6.68 3.21 12.51
N LEU A 391 -5.53 3.68 12.04
CA LEU A 391 -4.22 3.29 12.53
C LEU A 391 -3.65 4.41 13.40
N ALA A 392 -3.00 4.03 14.49
CA ALA A 392 -2.38 4.99 15.40
C ALA A 392 -1.28 4.31 16.23
N TYR A 393 -0.28 5.09 16.64
CA TYR A 393 0.66 4.68 17.67
C TYR A 393 0.12 5.06 19.06
N LEU A 394 0.08 4.09 19.96
CA LEU A 394 -0.33 4.26 21.35
C LEU A 394 0.83 3.90 22.29
N THR A 395 0.86 4.50 23.46
CA THR A 395 1.78 4.08 24.53
C THR A 395 1.44 2.66 25.00
N PRO A 396 2.39 1.89 25.53
CA PRO A 396 2.18 0.49 25.90
C PRO A 396 0.98 0.26 26.84
N GLU A 397 0.74 1.18 27.78
CA GLU A 397 -0.38 1.10 28.74
C GLU A 397 -1.74 1.29 28.06
N HIS A 398 -1.80 2.00 26.91
CA HIS A 398 -3.02 2.20 26.14
C HIS A 398 -3.17 1.21 24.98
N ALA A 399 -2.09 0.57 24.53
CA ALA A 399 -2.06 -0.43 23.47
C ALA A 399 -2.56 -1.79 23.97
N VAL A 400 -3.81 -1.85 24.41
CA VAL A 400 -4.47 -3.07 24.94
C VAL A 400 -5.75 -3.30 24.17
N GLU A 401 -5.93 -4.49 23.59
CA GLU A 401 -7.15 -4.84 22.84
C GLU A 401 -8.39 -4.69 23.73
N GLY A 402 -9.41 -4.07 23.19
CA GLY A 402 -10.64 -3.74 23.93
C GLY A 402 -10.62 -2.38 24.66
N ASN A 403 -9.45 -1.75 24.83
CA ASN A 403 -9.35 -0.46 25.49
C ASN A 403 -10.13 0.62 24.74
N GLU A 404 -11.00 1.35 25.45
CA GLU A 404 -11.80 2.44 24.90
C GLU A 404 -11.08 3.78 25.05
N LEU A 405 -10.99 4.48 23.92
CA LEU A 405 -10.35 5.78 23.78
C LEU A 405 -11.30 6.75 23.07
N ARG A 406 -10.83 7.95 22.81
CA ARG A 406 -11.55 8.98 22.04
C ARG A 406 -10.69 9.46 20.89
N VAL A 407 -11.30 9.70 19.73
CA VAL A 407 -10.70 10.48 18.65
C VAL A 407 -11.37 11.86 18.62
N MET A 408 -10.56 12.92 18.56
CA MET A 408 -11.06 14.27 18.39
C MET A 408 -11.14 14.61 16.91
N TYR A 409 -12.34 14.91 16.43
CA TYR A 409 -12.57 15.33 15.05
C TYR A 409 -13.59 16.46 15.00
N MET A 410 -13.29 17.54 14.28
CA MET A 410 -14.15 18.72 14.19
C MET A 410 -14.61 19.26 15.56
N ASN A 411 -13.69 19.28 16.52
CA ASN A 411 -13.92 19.73 17.90
C ASN A 411 -14.96 18.90 18.71
N GLU A 412 -15.21 17.68 18.27
CA GLU A 412 -16.03 16.69 19.01
C GLU A 412 -15.23 15.42 19.29
N LEU A 413 -15.62 14.72 20.36
CA LEU A 413 -14.98 13.47 20.78
C LEU A 413 -15.84 12.27 20.39
N PHE A 414 -15.25 11.37 19.59
CA PHE A 414 -15.93 10.15 19.15
C PHE A 414 -15.30 8.92 19.83
N PRO A 415 -16.12 7.96 20.29
CA PRO A 415 -15.62 6.76 20.95
C PRO A 415 -14.98 5.82 19.94
N VAL A 416 -13.80 5.35 20.29
CA VAL A 416 -13.04 4.35 19.52
C VAL A 416 -12.54 3.27 20.45
N ARG A 417 -12.25 2.09 19.90
CA ARG A 417 -11.72 0.96 20.65
C ARG A 417 -10.48 0.39 19.97
N VAL A 418 -9.48 -0.02 20.74
CA VAL A 418 -8.34 -0.76 20.22
C VAL A 418 -8.83 -2.14 19.77
N ALA A 419 -8.87 -2.35 18.46
CA ALA A 419 -9.34 -3.59 17.85
C ALA A 419 -8.20 -4.60 17.67
N ARG A 420 -6.97 -4.11 17.48
CA ARG A 420 -5.77 -4.95 17.32
C ARG A 420 -4.51 -4.21 17.72
N VAL A 421 -3.58 -4.91 18.36
CA VAL A 421 -2.25 -4.42 18.72
C VAL A 421 -1.20 -5.09 17.83
N GLY A 422 -0.25 -4.31 17.30
CA GLY A 422 0.84 -4.81 16.45
C GLY A 422 0.43 -5.03 15.00
N SER A 423 1.01 -6.05 14.36
CA SER A 423 0.95 -6.26 12.91
C SER A 423 -0.08 -7.28 12.44
N GLN A 424 -0.74 -8.00 13.33
CA GLN A 424 -1.73 -9.01 12.91
C GLN A 424 -2.98 -8.31 12.34
N PRO A 425 -3.43 -8.67 11.12
CA PRO A 425 -4.58 -8.02 10.49
C PRO A 425 -5.92 -8.45 11.15
N LEU A 426 -6.93 -7.58 11.00
CA LEU A 426 -8.31 -7.92 11.36
C LEU A 426 -8.98 -8.77 10.27
N PHE A 427 -8.70 -8.48 9.01
CA PHE A 427 -9.21 -9.25 7.87
C PHE A 427 -8.20 -10.34 7.49
N ASP A 428 -8.67 -11.58 7.34
CA ASP A 428 -7.86 -12.75 6.97
C ASP A 428 -6.53 -12.83 7.75
N PRO A 429 -6.57 -13.02 9.08
CA PRO A 429 -5.39 -12.94 9.94
C PRO A 429 -4.34 -14.03 9.67
N THR A 430 -4.70 -15.08 8.96
CA THR A 430 -3.80 -16.19 8.56
C THR A 430 -3.22 -16.03 7.16
N ASP A 431 -3.61 -14.97 6.43
CA ASP A 431 -3.27 -14.74 5.02
C ASP A 431 -3.69 -15.88 4.08
N ALA A 432 -4.76 -16.61 4.44
CA ALA A 432 -5.24 -17.75 3.66
C ALA A 432 -5.67 -17.32 2.25
N ARG A 433 -6.33 -16.15 2.13
CA ARG A 433 -6.77 -15.61 0.84
C ARG A 433 -5.61 -15.22 -0.07
N MET A 434 -4.56 -14.61 0.47
CA MET A 434 -3.37 -14.24 -0.30
C MET A 434 -2.53 -15.45 -0.76
N LYS A 435 -2.66 -16.56 -0.03
CA LYS A 435 -1.87 -17.77 -0.25
C LYS A 435 -2.69 -18.89 -0.90
N SER A 436 -3.92 -18.60 -1.29
CA SER A 436 -4.81 -19.57 -1.97
C SER A 436 -4.36 -19.89 -3.39
#